data_9b80b7f461dae780a7457c4d4bcf384a
#
_entry.id   9b80b7f461dae780a7457c4d4bcf384a
#
_cell.length_a   1.000
_cell.length_b   1.000
_cell.length_c   1.000
_cell.angle_alpha   90.00
_cell.angle_beta   90.00
_cell.angle_gamma   90.00
#
_symmetry.space_group_name_H-M   'P 1'
#
loop_
_entity.id
_entity.type
_entity.pdbx_description
1 polymer ?
#
loop_
_entity_poly.entity_id
_entity_poly.type
_entity_poly.pdbx_seq_one_letter_code
_entity_poly.pdbx_strand_id
1 'polypeptide(L)'
;MSKVWEIDFYSRPILDEQQKKIWELLVCDSQRNFEFTKVCSGSQANARWLQEALAEALPLWRQQGNYGEQDFPERIRFFRRSMKSIIPRACEALEIPAQPSRRTFGVYQWLCEREQTVYPQHPGYQPMMAAPMTFEPTLPKPLPDALQGEGWRLVTLQLSAFEDMDEWDIAFGAKIPLAQLNLPPETAIPGLLIFSERSTPLAGWMSGLELACLKLEMDPKPQLLLETGLSDRWVIAYLNDDPLVAEIQDFEKTKQAAQQIHFVAVQSSPESEQFAGFWLMQEIMAA
;
A
#
# COMPACT_ATOMS: atom_id res chain seq x y z
N MET A 1 -14.76 9.49 5.13
CA MET A 1 -14.36 8.08 4.86
C MET A 1 -13.75 8.00 3.46
N SER A 2 -12.73 7.16 3.28
CA SER A 2 -12.18 6.87 1.96
C SER A 2 -13.15 6.00 1.16
N LYS A 3 -13.27 6.27 -0.16
CA LYS A 3 -13.98 5.39 -1.10
C LYS A 3 -13.12 4.23 -1.61
N VAL A 4 -11.93 4.03 -1.06
CA VAL A 4 -11.05 2.88 -1.37
C VAL A 4 -11.19 1.87 -0.24
N TRP A 5 -11.54 0.64 -0.57
CA TRP A 5 -11.51 -0.47 0.37
C TRP A 5 -10.18 -1.23 0.27
N GLU A 6 -9.73 -1.69 1.41
CA GLU A 6 -8.61 -2.60 1.55
C GLU A 6 -9.14 -3.91 2.11
N ILE A 7 -8.78 -5.03 1.47
CA ILE A 7 -9.30 -6.32 1.91
C ILE A 7 -8.19 -7.36 2.07
N ASP A 8 -8.36 -8.24 3.06
CA ASP A 8 -7.64 -9.50 3.17
C ASP A 8 -8.63 -10.66 3.29
N PHE A 9 -8.61 -11.57 2.34
CA PHE A 9 -9.39 -12.80 2.37
C PHE A 9 -8.42 -13.98 2.34
N TYR A 10 -8.22 -14.61 3.50
CA TYR A 10 -7.25 -15.70 3.62
C TYR A 10 -7.55 -16.64 4.79
N SER A 11 -6.88 -17.82 4.77
CA SER A 11 -6.96 -18.77 5.88
C SER A 11 -6.22 -18.24 7.12
N ARG A 12 -6.80 -18.43 8.28
CA ARG A 12 -6.20 -18.04 9.56
C ARG A 12 -5.53 -19.22 10.25
N PRO A 13 -4.59 -18.96 11.18
CA PRO A 13 -3.97 -20.01 12.00
C PRO A 13 -4.93 -20.52 13.09
N ILE A 14 -6.14 -20.83 12.70
CA ILE A 14 -7.21 -21.28 13.58
C ILE A 14 -7.88 -22.49 12.94
N LEU A 15 -8.05 -23.58 13.69
CA LEU A 15 -8.75 -24.76 13.26
C LEU A 15 -10.19 -24.75 13.77
N ASP A 16 -11.12 -25.17 12.92
CA ASP A 16 -12.51 -25.44 13.28
C ASP A 16 -12.64 -26.79 14.02
N GLU A 17 -13.85 -27.15 14.42
CA GLU A 17 -14.15 -28.42 15.09
C GLU A 17 -13.80 -29.65 14.24
N GLN A 18 -13.68 -29.49 12.92
CA GLN A 18 -13.30 -30.53 11.97
C GLN A 18 -11.81 -30.56 11.67
N GLN A 19 -10.98 -29.79 12.44
CA GLN A 19 -9.54 -29.66 12.25
C GLN A 19 -9.15 -29.05 10.91
N LYS A 20 -9.98 -28.18 10.31
CA LYS A 20 -9.70 -27.45 9.09
C LYS A 20 -9.48 -25.96 9.39
N LYS A 21 -8.59 -25.33 8.64
CA LYS A 21 -8.37 -23.87 8.76
C LYS A 21 -9.66 -23.10 8.45
N ILE A 22 -10.02 -22.17 9.30
CA ILE A 22 -11.04 -21.17 8.99
C ILE A 22 -10.47 -20.14 8.02
N TRP A 23 -11.35 -19.54 7.24
CA TRP A 23 -11.07 -18.42 6.38
C TRP A 23 -11.77 -17.19 6.90
N GLU A 24 -11.12 -16.06 6.78
CA GLU A 24 -11.65 -14.78 7.23
C GLU A 24 -11.49 -13.74 6.17
N LEU A 25 -12.55 -12.97 5.97
CA LEU A 25 -12.54 -11.72 5.21
C LEU A 25 -12.41 -10.56 6.18
N LEU A 26 -11.42 -9.70 5.95
CA LEU A 26 -11.29 -8.38 6.55
C LEU A 26 -11.54 -7.35 5.46
N VAL A 27 -12.39 -6.38 5.72
CA VAL A 27 -12.65 -5.21 4.85
C VAL A 27 -12.56 -3.96 5.68
N CYS A 28 -11.74 -3.01 5.27
CA CYS A 28 -11.73 -1.69 5.89
C CYS A 28 -11.56 -0.59 4.82
N ASP A 29 -11.83 0.66 5.18
CA ASP A 29 -11.33 1.78 4.40
C ASP A 29 -9.87 2.09 4.77
N SER A 30 -9.17 2.85 3.94
CA SER A 30 -7.73 3.13 4.15
C SER A 30 -7.41 3.87 5.47
N GLN A 31 -8.41 4.41 6.16
CA GLN A 31 -8.27 5.08 7.45
C GLN A 31 -8.85 4.27 8.61
N ARG A 32 -9.37 3.07 8.34
CA ARG A 32 -10.04 2.21 9.31
C ARG A 32 -11.21 2.88 10.06
N ASN A 33 -11.86 3.83 9.41
CA ASN A 33 -13.12 4.38 9.91
C ASN A 33 -14.30 3.42 9.68
N PHE A 34 -14.15 2.48 8.75
CA PHE A 34 -15.05 1.37 8.49
C PHE A 34 -14.27 0.06 8.61
N GLU A 35 -14.83 -0.88 9.36
CA GLU A 35 -14.29 -2.23 9.51
C GLU A 35 -15.43 -3.25 9.42
N PHE A 36 -15.23 -4.30 8.61
CA PHE A 36 -16.14 -5.43 8.49
C PHE A 36 -15.36 -6.73 8.46
N THR A 37 -15.80 -7.72 9.20
CA THR A 37 -15.19 -9.04 9.22
C THR A 37 -16.24 -10.13 9.08
N LYS A 38 -15.90 -11.20 8.34
CA LYS A 38 -16.73 -12.37 8.19
C LYS A 38 -15.88 -13.62 8.02
N VAL A 39 -16.29 -14.71 8.64
CA VAL A 39 -15.56 -15.98 8.59
C VAL A 39 -16.34 -17.05 7.82
N CYS A 40 -15.63 -18.01 7.24
CA CYS A 40 -16.20 -19.21 6.64
C CYS A 40 -15.28 -20.42 6.82
N SER A 41 -15.83 -21.61 6.55
CA SER A 41 -15.01 -22.83 6.43
C SER A 41 -14.18 -22.81 5.15
N GLY A 42 -13.08 -23.55 5.12
CA GLY A 42 -12.25 -23.66 3.92
C GLY A 42 -12.99 -24.21 2.70
N SER A 43 -14.04 -25.01 2.88
CA SER A 43 -14.87 -25.53 1.79
C SER A 43 -15.78 -24.47 1.15
N GLN A 44 -16.08 -23.41 1.88
CA GLN A 44 -16.91 -22.28 1.40
C GLN A 44 -16.07 -21.13 0.83
N ALA A 45 -14.75 -21.13 1.05
CA ALA A 45 -13.85 -20.07 0.64
C ALA A 45 -13.68 -20.00 -0.89
N ASN A 46 -14.58 -19.32 -1.55
CA ASN A 46 -14.60 -19.14 -3.00
C ASN A 46 -15.12 -17.75 -3.41
N ALA A 47 -15.06 -17.42 -4.70
CA ALA A 47 -15.45 -16.10 -5.21
C ALA A 47 -16.93 -15.78 -4.96
N ARG A 48 -17.84 -16.76 -4.98
CA ARG A 48 -19.26 -16.54 -4.72
C ARG A 48 -19.50 -16.13 -3.26
N TRP A 49 -18.92 -16.87 -2.31
CA TRP A 49 -19.03 -16.53 -0.90
C TRP A 49 -18.45 -15.14 -0.62
N LEU A 50 -17.29 -14.82 -1.24
CA LEU A 50 -16.67 -13.51 -1.11
C LEU A 50 -17.54 -12.40 -1.67
N GLN A 51 -18.17 -12.60 -2.83
CA GLN A 51 -19.13 -11.67 -3.41
C GLN A 51 -20.30 -11.40 -2.46
N GLU A 52 -20.90 -12.47 -1.91
CA GLU A 52 -22.02 -12.36 -0.95
C GLU A 52 -21.59 -11.59 0.31
N ALA A 53 -20.40 -11.87 0.84
CA ALA A 53 -19.86 -11.18 2.02
C ALA A 53 -19.56 -9.69 1.75
N LEU A 54 -19.01 -9.35 0.58
CA LEU A 54 -18.78 -7.95 0.18
C LEU A 54 -20.10 -7.20 -0.03
N ALA A 55 -21.11 -7.87 -0.59
CA ALA A 55 -22.46 -7.31 -0.74
C ALA A 55 -23.12 -7.01 0.62
N GLU A 56 -22.85 -7.81 1.66
CA GLU A 56 -23.31 -7.53 3.04
C GLU A 56 -22.56 -6.35 3.68
N ALA A 57 -21.29 -6.12 3.34
CA ALA A 57 -20.50 -5.00 3.85
C ALA A 57 -20.97 -3.64 3.27
N LEU A 58 -21.46 -3.61 2.04
CA LEU A 58 -21.86 -2.37 1.34
C LEU A 58 -22.89 -1.51 2.09
N PRO A 59 -24.04 -2.04 2.54
CA PRO A 59 -25.03 -1.24 3.27
C PRO A 59 -24.49 -0.72 4.59
N LEU A 60 -23.65 -1.47 5.29
CA LEU A 60 -23.02 -1.03 6.54
C LEU A 60 -22.06 0.13 6.30
N TRP A 61 -21.23 0.04 5.27
CA TRP A 61 -20.31 1.11 4.87
C TRP A 61 -21.07 2.38 4.44
N ARG A 62 -22.15 2.23 3.67
CA ARG A 62 -23.01 3.37 3.26
C ARG A 62 -23.61 4.06 4.47
N GLN A 63 -24.19 3.31 5.38
CA GLN A 63 -24.77 3.85 6.60
C GLN A 63 -23.75 4.59 7.45
N GLN A 64 -22.59 4.01 7.66
CA GLN A 64 -21.54 4.60 8.50
C GLN A 64 -20.91 5.84 7.87
N GLY A 65 -20.73 5.86 6.55
CA GLY A 65 -20.16 6.97 5.80
C GLY A 65 -21.17 8.03 5.35
N ASN A 66 -22.45 7.83 5.64
CA ASN A 66 -23.56 8.67 5.16
C ASN A 66 -23.56 8.79 3.63
N TYR A 67 -23.32 7.66 2.92
CA TYR A 67 -23.34 7.55 1.49
C TYR A 67 -24.74 7.16 0.96
N GLY A 68 -25.03 7.52 -0.28
CA GLY A 68 -26.28 7.13 -0.95
C GLY A 68 -26.33 5.65 -1.32
N GLU A 69 -27.52 5.15 -1.63
CA GLU A 69 -27.75 3.75 -2.06
C GLU A 69 -26.97 3.38 -3.34
N GLN A 70 -26.68 4.36 -4.19
CA GLN A 70 -25.95 4.20 -5.44
C GLN A 70 -24.43 4.37 -5.28
N ASP A 71 -23.95 4.73 -4.09
CA ASP A 71 -22.53 4.85 -3.84
C ASP A 71 -21.87 3.48 -3.67
N PHE A 72 -20.72 3.32 -4.32
CA PHE A 72 -19.86 2.15 -4.23
C PHE A 72 -18.42 2.59 -3.92
N PRO A 73 -17.60 1.70 -3.36
CA PRO A 73 -16.16 1.91 -3.33
C PRO A 73 -15.64 2.12 -4.75
N GLU A 74 -14.77 3.10 -4.93
CA GLU A 74 -14.13 3.37 -6.23
C GLU A 74 -13.24 2.21 -6.68
N ARG A 75 -12.63 1.53 -5.70
CA ARG A 75 -11.81 0.33 -5.93
C ARG A 75 -11.63 -0.45 -4.64
N ILE A 76 -11.27 -1.73 -4.81
CA ILE A 76 -10.84 -2.63 -3.74
C ILE A 76 -9.38 -2.97 -3.94
N ARG A 77 -8.52 -2.71 -2.93
CA ARG A 77 -7.11 -3.10 -2.90
C ARG A 77 -6.92 -4.40 -2.12
N PHE A 78 -6.00 -5.24 -2.57
CA PHE A 78 -5.62 -6.47 -1.86
C PHE A 78 -4.15 -6.82 -2.12
N PHE A 79 -3.49 -7.43 -1.14
CA PHE A 79 -2.05 -7.73 -1.23
C PHE A 79 -1.72 -9.21 -1.47
N ARG A 80 -2.64 -10.14 -1.22
CA ARG A 80 -2.33 -11.57 -1.37
C ARG A 80 -2.33 -12.01 -2.81
N ARG A 81 -1.13 -12.39 -3.30
CA ARG A 81 -0.93 -12.87 -4.67
C ARG A 81 -1.77 -14.12 -5.01
N SER A 82 -1.93 -15.04 -4.03
CA SER A 82 -2.76 -16.24 -4.18
C SER A 82 -4.23 -15.96 -4.43
N MET A 83 -4.69 -14.74 -4.09
CA MET A 83 -6.08 -14.31 -4.25
C MET A 83 -6.36 -13.58 -5.56
N LYS A 84 -5.39 -13.48 -6.48
CA LYS A 84 -5.52 -12.77 -7.77
C LYS A 84 -6.63 -13.30 -8.67
N SER A 85 -7.11 -14.51 -8.47
CA SER A 85 -8.22 -15.09 -9.25
C SER A 85 -9.57 -14.98 -8.52
N ILE A 86 -9.57 -15.09 -7.19
CA ILE A 86 -10.80 -15.12 -6.38
C ILE A 86 -11.34 -13.72 -6.16
N ILE A 87 -10.49 -12.79 -5.72
CA ILE A 87 -10.92 -11.42 -5.37
C ILE A 87 -11.43 -10.67 -6.60
N PRO A 88 -10.71 -10.57 -7.73
CA PRO A 88 -11.22 -9.85 -8.90
C PRO A 88 -12.55 -10.43 -9.41
N ARG A 89 -12.69 -11.76 -9.42
CA ARG A 89 -13.92 -12.41 -9.86
C ARG A 89 -15.12 -12.10 -8.95
N ALA A 90 -14.90 -11.99 -7.65
CA ALA A 90 -15.95 -11.60 -6.71
C ALA A 90 -16.34 -10.12 -6.87
N CYS A 91 -15.35 -9.26 -7.10
CA CYS A 91 -15.56 -7.82 -7.27
C CYS A 91 -16.18 -7.46 -8.63
N GLU A 92 -15.83 -8.19 -9.71
CA GLU A 92 -16.43 -8.02 -11.04
C GLU A 92 -17.96 -8.16 -11.01
N ALA A 93 -18.46 -9.15 -10.25
CA ALA A 93 -19.91 -9.37 -10.09
C ALA A 93 -20.62 -8.25 -9.30
N LEU A 94 -19.87 -7.39 -8.60
CA LEU A 94 -20.36 -6.19 -7.89
C LEU A 94 -20.04 -4.90 -8.63
N GLU A 95 -19.42 -4.99 -9.82
CA GLU A 95 -18.97 -3.87 -10.64
C GLU A 95 -17.97 -2.94 -9.91
N ILE A 96 -17.18 -3.49 -8.96
CA ILE A 96 -16.15 -2.75 -8.21
C ILE A 96 -14.78 -3.17 -8.71
N PRO A 97 -13.93 -2.24 -9.21
CA PRO A 97 -12.58 -2.56 -9.63
C PRO A 97 -11.73 -3.14 -8.50
N ALA A 98 -11.09 -4.30 -8.72
CA ALA A 98 -10.17 -4.91 -7.77
C ALA A 98 -8.72 -4.77 -8.25
N GLN A 99 -7.86 -4.22 -7.39
CA GLN A 99 -6.50 -3.87 -7.75
C GLN A 99 -5.49 -4.53 -6.79
N PRO A 100 -4.58 -5.39 -7.31
CA PRO A 100 -3.47 -5.90 -6.54
C PRO A 100 -2.54 -4.75 -6.14
N SER A 101 -2.31 -4.56 -4.82
CA SER A 101 -1.56 -3.43 -4.31
C SER A 101 -0.95 -3.74 -2.95
N ARG A 102 0.22 -3.17 -2.67
CA ARG A 102 0.79 -3.10 -1.32
C ARG A 102 0.32 -1.87 -0.54
N ARG A 103 -0.48 -1.00 -1.16
CA ARG A 103 -1.12 0.14 -0.47
C ARG A 103 -2.37 -0.32 0.29
N THR A 104 -2.17 -1.23 1.21
CA THR A 104 -3.20 -1.88 2.04
C THR A 104 -2.85 -1.72 3.52
N PHE A 105 -2.51 -0.48 3.91
CA PHE A 105 -1.97 -0.16 5.24
C PHE A 105 -2.98 -0.42 6.35
N GLY A 106 -4.23 -0.02 6.15
CA GLY A 106 -5.28 -0.19 7.15
C GLY A 106 -5.57 -1.66 7.43
N VAL A 107 -5.79 -2.47 6.39
CA VAL A 107 -6.07 -3.89 6.57
C VAL A 107 -4.85 -4.67 7.05
N TYR A 108 -3.64 -4.26 6.64
CA TYR A 108 -2.41 -4.86 7.14
C TYR A 108 -2.21 -4.61 8.64
N GLN A 109 -2.34 -3.37 9.08
CA GLN A 109 -2.25 -3.02 10.50
C GLN A 109 -3.32 -3.76 11.31
N TRP A 110 -4.55 -3.80 10.81
CA TRP A 110 -5.63 -4.53 11.46
C TRP A 110 -5.36 -6.04 11.55
N LEU A 111 -4.80 -6.64 10.50
CA LEU A 111 -4.38 -8.04 10.53
C LEU A 111 -3.32 -8.29 11.60
N CYS A 112 -2.28 -7.44 11.69
CA CYS A 112 -1.24 -7.55 12.73
C CYS A 112 -1.83 -7.44 14.15
N GLU A 113 -2.76 -6.52 14.38
CA GLU A 113 -3.47 -6.41 15.66
C GLU A 113 -4.25 -7.68 16.00
N ARG A 114 -4.94 -8.26 15.00
CA ARG A 114 -5.71 -9.50 15.19
C ARG A 114 -4.81 -10.70 15.46
N GLU A 115 -3.67 -10.77 14.82
CA GLU A 115 -2.65 -11.81 15.05
C GLU A 115 -2.11 -11.78 16.49
N GLN A 116 -2.01 -10.59 17.08
CA GLN A 116 -1.53 -10.42 18.45
C GLN A 116 -2.63 -10.54 19.51
N THR A 117 -3.87 -10.11 19.22
CA THR A 117 -4.91 -9.94 20.24
C THR A 117 -6.11 -10.85 20.08
N VAL A 118 -6.52 -11.18 18.85
CA VAL A 118 -7.77 -11.91 18.58
C VAL A 118 -7.51 -13.40 18.37
N TYR A 119 -6.61 -13.74 17.43
CA TYR A 119 -6.39 -15.16 17.07
C TYR A 119 -5.83 -16.00 18.24
N PRO A 120 -4.89 -15.49 19.07
CA PRO A 120 -4.39 -16.27 20.22
C PRO A 120 -5.45 -16.63 21.26
N GLN A 121 -6.57 -15.89 21.31
CA GLN A 121 -7.67 -16.17 22.24
C GLN A 121 -8.64 -17.24 21.73
N HIS A 122 -8.51 -17.65 20.45
CA HIS A 122 -9.42 -18.64 19.89
C HIS A 122 -9.00 -20.06 20.30
N PRO A 123 -9.94 -20.93 20.76
CA PRO A 123 -9.61 -22.29 21.23
C PRO A 123 -8.88 -23.16 20.20
N GLY A 124 -9.12 -22.93 18.91
CA GLY A 124 -8.47 -23.66 17.80
C GLY A 124 -7.19 -23.02 17.29
N TYR A 125 -6.61 -22.04 18.00
CA TYR A 125 -5.41 -21.31 17.53
C TYR A 125 -4.18 -22.22 17.43
N GLN A 126 -3.46 -22.12 16.31
CA GLN A 126 -2.26 -22.88 15.97
C GLN A 126 -1.16 -21.94 15.44
N PRO A 127 -0.31 -21.38 16.31
CA PRO A 127 0.67 -20.34 15.91
C PRO A 127 1.60 -20.79 14.79
N MET A 128 1.98 -22.07 14.75
CA MET A 128 2.85 -22.64 13.70
C MET A 128 2.21 -22.68 12.29
N MET A 129 0.90 -22.42 12.20
CA MET A 129 0.16 -22.40 10.92
C MET A 129 -0.04 -20.99 10.36
N ALA A 130 0.48 -19.96 11.02
CA ALA A 130 0.47 -18.61 10.50
C ALA A 130 1.19 -18.57 9.13
N ALA A 131 0.51 -18.01 8.13
CA ALA A 131 1.11 -17.86 6.81
C ALA A 131 1.84 -16.52 6.75
N PRO A 132 3.16 -16.51 6.55
CA PRO A 132 3.91 -15.27 6.44
C PRO A 132 3.42 -14.47 5.24
N MET A 133 3.45 -13.16 5.36
CA MET A 133 3.24 -12.28 4.23
C MET A 133 4.55 -12.15 3.47
N THR A 134 4.57 -12.62 2.22
CA THR A 134 5.76 -12.55 1.37
C THR A 134 5.42 -11.83 0.08
N PHE A 135 6.33 -10.95 -0.34
CA PHE A 135 6.30 -10.33 -1.65
C PHE A 135 7.46 -10.89 -2.48
N GLU A 136 7.15 -11.52 -3.60
CA GLU A 136 8.16 -12.03 -4.54
C GLU A 136 8.41 -10.94 -5.59
N PRO A 137 9.52 -10.19 -5.51
CA PRO A 137 9.82 -9.14 -6.46
C PRO A 137 10.17 -9.74 -7.83
N THR A 138 9.77 -9.05 -8.90
CA THR A 138 10.23 -9.36 -10.26
C THR A 138 11.61 -8.75 -10.52
N LEU A 139 12.24 -9.11 -11.64
CA LEU A 139 13.45 -8.42 -12.06
C LEU A 139 13.15 -6.94 -12.32
N PRO A 140 14.04 -6.03 -11.88
CA PRO A 140 13.88 -4.60 -12.14
C PRO A 140 13.87 -4.30 -13.65
N LYS A 141 13.01 -3.38 -14.05
CA LYS A 141 12.89 -2.88 -15.41
C LYS A 141 13.34 -1.42 -15.44
N PRO A 142 14.05 -0.96 -16.50
CA PRO A 142 14.30 0.46 -16.67
C PRO A 142 12.98 1.22 -16.84
N LEU A 143 12.96 2.48 -16.41
CA LEU A 143 11.88 3.38 -16.81
C LEU A 143 11.89 3.56 -18.31
N PRO A 144 10.72 3.67 -18.97
CA PRO A 144 10.66 4.09 -20.38
C PRO A 144 11.38 5.42 -20.57
N ASP A 145 12.18 5.55 -21.63
CA ASP A 145 13.00 6.75 -21.89
C ASP A 145 12.18 8.05 -21.85
N ALA A 146 10.94 8.01 -22.34
CA ALA A 146 10.03 9.15 -22.34
C ALA A 146 9.58 9.60 -20.93
N LEU A 147 9.84 8.78 -19.90
CA LEU A 147 9.41 8.98 -18.52
C LEU A 147 10.59 9.10 -17.53
N GLN A 148 11.82 9.10 -18.04
CA GLN A 148 12.99 9.39 -17.22
C GLN A 148 13.02 10.88 -16.88
N GLY A 149 13.35 11.18 -15.62
CA GLY A 149 13.60 12.55 -15.19
C GLY A 149 14.97 13.04 -15.64
N GLU A 150 15.11 14.34 -15.79
CA GLU A 150 16.40 14.99 -16.09
C GLU A 150 17.32 15.02 -14.85
N GLY A 151 16.74 14.85 -13.66
CA GLY A 151 17.47 14.80 -12.40
C GLY A 151 16.57 14.39 -11.24
N TRP A 152 17.21 14.16 -10.10
CA TRP A 152 16.52 13.88 -8.86
C TRP A 152 17.36 14.34 -7.67
N ARG A 153 16.70 14.47 -6.50
CA ARG A 153 17.32 14.86 -5.25
C ARG A 153 16.66 14.14 -4.08
N LEU A 154 17.44 13.69 -3.10
CA LEU A 154 16.91 13.29 -1.81
C LEU A 154 16.63 14.52 -0.96
N VAL A 155 15.53 14.47 -0.24
CA VAL A 155 15.08 15.53 0.65
C VAL A 155 14.47 14.91 1.90
N THR A 156 14.33 15.72 2.95
CA THR A 156 13.69 15.29 4.19
C THR A 156 12.70 16.37 4.62
N LEU A 157 11.48 15.97 4.97
CA LEU A 157 10.47 16.83 5.57
C LEU A 157 10.17 16.34 6.99
N GLN A 158 9.75 17.25 7.87
CA GLN A 158 9.20 16.84 9.16
C GLN A 158 7.78 16.29 8.98
N LEU A 159 7.37 15.35 9.81
CA LEU A 159 6.03 14.77 9.78
C LEU A 159 4.94 15.87 9.86
N SER A 160 5.15 16.90 10.69
CA SER A 160 4.24 18.04 10.82
C SER A 160 3.99 18.78 9.51
N ALA A 161 4.93 18.77 8.56
CA ALA A 161 4.74 19.43 7.26
C ALA A 161 3.60 18.80 6.44
N PHE A 162 3.23 17.56 6.72
CA PHE A 162 2.15 16.87 6.00
C PHE A 162 0.75 17.17 6.56
N GLU A 163 0.64 17.91 7.67
CA GLU A 163 -0.65 18.32 8.23
C GLU A 163 -1.42 19.21 7.24
N ASP A 164 -0.68 20.09 6.55
CA ASP A 164 -1.22 21.03 5.57
C ASP A 164 -1.16 20.47 4.12
N MET A 165 -0.89 19.19 3.94
CA MET A 165 -0.74 18.57 2.60
C MET A 165 -2.00 18.72 1.72
N ASP A 166 -3.18 18.96 2.31
CA ASP A 166 -4.41 19.20 1.58
C ASP A 166 -4.44 20.59 0.90
N GLU A 167 -3.60 21.51 1.35
CA GLU A 167 -3.47 22.87 0.81
C GLU A 167 -2.39 22.95 -0.30
N TRP A 168 -1.59 21.90 -0.47
CA TRP A 168 -0.53 21.91 -1.49
C TRP A 168 -1.11 21.73 -2.89
N ASP A 169 -0.53 22.47 -3.86
CA ASP A 169 -0.88 22.32 -5.27
C ASP A 169 -0.26 21.05 -5.85
N ILE A 170 -1.02 19.96 -5.77
CA ILE A 170 -0.65 18.60 -6.21
C ILE A 170 -1.65 18.12 -7.25
N ALA A 171 -1.20 17.91 -8.49
CA ALA A 171 -2.07 17.43 -9.57
C ALA A 171 -2.42 15.94 -9.43
N PHE A 172 -1.44 15.09 -9.07
CA PHE A 172 -1.61 13.66 -8.83
C PHE A 172 -1.01 13.26 -7.48
N GLY A 173 -1.63 12.37 -6.75
CA GLY A 173 -1.04 11.95 -5.49
C GLY A 173 -1.80 10.88 -4.74
N ALA A 174 -1.19 10.42 -3.66
CA ALA A 174 -1.82 9.52 -2.71
C ALA A 174 -1.26 9.74 -1.31
N LYS A 175 -2.14 9.73 -0.32
CA LYS A 175 -1.83 9.85 1.11
C LYS A 175 -1.86 8.49 1.78
N ILE A 176 -1.27 8.42 2.96
CA ILE A 176 -1.45 7.33 3.93
C ILE A 176 -1.98 7.92 5.24
N PRO A 177 -2.60 7.12 6.11
CA PRO A 177 -3.18 7.61 7.37
C PRO A 177 -2.10 7.84 8.44
N LEU A 178 -1.34 8.95 8.35
CA LEU A 178 -0.22 9.26 9.25
C LEU A 178 -0.63 9.35 10.71
N ALA A 179 -1.84 9.80 11.01
CA ALA A 179 -2.34 9.93 12.37
C ALA A 179 -2.41 8.58 13.13
N GLN A 180 -2.45 7.45 12.44
CA GLN A 180 -2.50 6.12 13.05
C GLN A 180 -1.13 5.61 13.50
N LEU A 181 -0.04 6.29 13.12
CA LEU A 181 1.32 5.80 13.31
C LEU A 181 1.97 6.25 14.62
N ASN A 182 1.32 7.14 15.37
CA ASN A 182 1.81 7.65 16.67
C ASN A 182 3.27 8.12 16.64
N LEU A 183 3.71 8.73 15.53
CA LEU A 183 5.05 9.29 15.39
C LEU A 183 5.08 10.74 15.91
N PRO A 184 6.20 11.17 16.53
CA PRO A 184 6.39 12.57 16.90
C PRO A 184 6.32 13.52 15.69
N PRO A 185 5.75 14.74 15.82
CA PRO A 185 5.65 15.70 14.71
C PRO A 185 6.99 16.09 14.07
N GLU A 186 8.06 16.06 14.83
CA GLU A 186 9.44 16.33 14.38
C GLU A 186 10.11 15.15 13.67
N THR A 187 9.43 14.01 13.53
CA THR A 187 10.00 12.84 12.84
C THR A 187 10.38 13.21 11.41
N ALA A 188 11.63 12.92 11.06
CA ALA A 188 12.17 13.14 9.73
C ALA A 188 11.62 12.10 8.75
N ILE A 189 10.91 12.54 7.73
CA ILE A 189 10.36 11.70 6.66
C ILE A 189 11.20 11.93 5.40
N PRO A 190 11.96 10.93 4.95
CA PRO A 190 12.79 11.08 3.76
C PRO A 190 11.97 10.94 2.49
N GLY A 191 12.41 11.58 1.42
CA GLY A 191 11.75 11.54 0.13
C GLY A 191 12.68 11.73 -1.04
N LEU A 192 12.16 11.43 -2.23
CA LEU A 192 12.82 11.62 -3.51
C LEU A 192 12.03 12.64 -4.31
N LEU A 193 12.67 13.75 -4.70
CA LEU A 193 12.16 14.66 -5.72
C LEU A 193 12.72 14.27 -7.08
N ILE A 194 11.85 14.10 -8.05
CA ILE A 194 12.20 13.85 -9.46
C ILE A 194 11.88 15.11 -10.24
N PHE A 195 12.84 15.63 -10.99
CA PHE A 195 12.68 16.79 -11.84
C PHE A 195 12.53 16.35 -13.29
N SER A 196 11.48 16.82 -13.96
CA SER A 196 11.26 16.52 -15.37
C SER A 196 10.48 17.62 -16.09
N GLU A 197 10.97 18.05 -17.24
CA GLU A 197 10.20 18.91 -18.15
C GLU A 197 8.88 18.25 -18.57
N ARG A 198 8.80 16.91 -18.47
CA ARG A 198 7.61 16.10 -18.69
C ARG A 198 6.95 15.68 -17.37
N SER A 199 6.97 16.54 -16.34
CA SER A 199 6.50 16.22 -15.00
C SER A 199 5.05 15.75 -14.98
N THR A 200 4.14 16.38 -15.73
CA THR A 200 2.72 15.96 -15.77
C THR A 200 2.51 14.59 -16.42
N PRO A 201 3.06 14.26 -17.61
CA PRO A 201 3.02 12.91 -18.15
C PRO A 201 3.66 11.86 -17.24
N LEU A 202 4.80 12.16 -16.60
CA LEU A 202 5.47 11.28 -15.66
C LEU A 202 4.59 11.01 -14.44
N ALA A 203 4.03 12.06 -13.82
CA ALA A 203 3.14 11.94 -12.68
C ALA A 203 1.84 11.21 -13.04
N GLY A 204 1.27 11.44 -14.22
CA GLY A 204 0.09 10.72 -14.71
C GLY A 204 0.37 9.23 -14.90
N TRP A 205 1.55 8.86 -15.43
CA TRP A 205 1.97 7.46 -15.53
C TRP A 205 2.16 6.83 -14.15
N MET A 206 2.88 7.49 -13.24
CA MET A 206 3.08 7.03 -11.86
C MET A 206 1.75 6.85 -11.12
N SER A 207 0.79 7.74 -11.34
CA SER A 207 -0.56 7.64 -10.74
C SER A 207 -1.34 6.41 -11.22
N GLY A 208 -1.07 5.90 -12.42
CA GLY A 208 -1.62 4.64 -12.92
C GLY A 208 -1.01 3.39 -12.30
N LEU A 209 0.11 3.54 -11.56
CA LEU A 209 0.76 2.47 -10.82
C LEU A 209 0.36 2.55 -9.34
N GLU A 210 0.26 1.42 -8.68
CA GLU A 210 0.12 1.38 -7.22
C GLU A 210 1.51 1.49 -6.59
N LEU A 211 2.00 2.72 -6.37
CA LEU A 211 3.34 2.97 -5.81
C LEU A 211 3.43 2.39 -4.40
N ALA A 212 4.37 1.50 -4.18
CA ALA A 212 4.52 0.80 -2.91
C ALA A 212 5.64 1.38 -2.05
N CYS A 213 6.86 1.43 -2.56
CA CYS A 213 8.00 2.00 -1.85
C CYS A 213 9.18 2.30 -2.79
N LEU A 214 10.08 3.17 -2.29
CA LEU A 214 11.45 3.28 -2.78
C LEU A 214 12.33 2.30 -2.00
N LYS A 215 13.29 1.67 -2.67
CA LYS A 215 14.18 0.69 -2.08
C LYS A 215 15.58 0.75 -2.67
N LEU A 216 16.59 0.70 -1.80
CA LEU A 216 17.97 0.49 -2.20
C LEU A 216 18.22 -1.01 -2.41
N GLU A 217 18.73 -1.39 -3.57
CA GLU A 217 19.25 -2.74 -3.83
C GLU A 217 20.75 -2.64 -4.15
N MET A 218 21.57 -3.45 -3.47
CA MET A 218 23.01 -3.42 -3.62
C MET A 218 23.54 -4.43 -4.63
N ASP A 219 22.86 -5.56 -4.82
CA ASP A 219 23.25 -6.65 -5.71
C ASP A 219 22.34 -6.74 -6.93
N PRO A 220 22.84 -6.99 -8.16
CA PRO A 220 24.26 -7.14 -8.52
C PRO A 220 24.99 -5.81 -8.69
N LYS A 221 24.28 -4.68 -8.70
CA LYS A 221 24.81 -3.31 -8.76
C LYS A 221 23.94 -2.40 -7.92
N PRO A 222 24.52 -1.44 -7.21
CA PRO A 222 23.76 -0.49 -6.43
C PRO A 222 22.76 0.28 -7.31
N GLN A 223 21.49 0.25 -6.94
CA GLN A 223 20.41 0.90 -7.66
C GLN A 223 19.28 1.34 -6.74
N LEU A 224 18.66 2.47 -7.07
CA LEU A 224 17.45 2.95 -6.44
C LEU A 224 16.26 2.47 -7.24
N LEU A 225 15.36 1.77 -6.59
CA LEU A 225 14.18 1.15 -7.20
C LEU A 225 12.90 1.81 -6.70
N LEU A 226 11.93 1.95 -7.60
CA LEU A 226 10.54 2.18 -7.27
C LEU A 226 9.79 0.86 -7.41
N GLU A 227 9.25 0.37 -6.32
CA GLU A 227 8.42 -0.83 -6.31
C GLU A 227 6.93 -0.45 -6.42
N THR A 228 6.18 -1.18 -7.24
CA THR A 228 4.77 -0.88 -7.54
C THR A 228 3.91 -2.14 -7.55
N GLY A 229 2.60 -1.98 -7.33
CA GLY A 229 1.67 -3.09 -7.27
C GLY A 229 2.05 -4.11 -6.20
N LEU A 230 2.11 -5.38 -6.55
CA LEU A 230 2.57 -6.44 -5.65
C LEU A 230 4.04 -6.81 -5.84
N SER A 231 4.59 -6.66 -7.06
CA SER A 231 5.89 -7.23 -7.38
C SER A 231 6.66 -6.50 -8.48
N ASP A 232 6.10 -5.49 -9.14
CA ASP A 232 6.80 -4.79 -10.21
C ASP A 232 7.84 -3.82 -9.63
N ARG A 233 8.97 -3.70 -10.33
CA ARG A 233 10.14 -2.94 -9.91
C ARG A 233 10.70 -2.12 -11.07
N TRP A 234 10.94 -0.84 -10.81
CA TRP A 234 11.44 0.12 -11.80
C TRP A 234 12.74 0.72 -11.32
N VAL A 235 13.75 0.73 -12.17
CA VAL A 235 15.04 1.39 -11.85
C VAL A 235 14.87 2.89 -12.02
N ILE A 236 14.97 3.64 -10.92
CA ILE A 236 14.98 5.11 -10.92
C ILE A 236 16.38 5.60 -11.23
N ALA A 237 17.40 5.03 -10.59
CA ALA A 237 18.79 5.43 -10.79
C ALA A 237 19.75 4.26 -10.54
N TYR A 238 20.83 4.20 -11.33
CA TYR A 238 22.02 3.39 -11.02
C TYR A 238 22.99 4.24 -10.21
N LEU A 239 23.52 3.67 -9.13
CA LEU A 239 24.38 4.37 -8.17
C LEU A 239 25.83 4.00 -8.48
N ASN A 240 26.49 4.86 -9.24
CA ASN A 240 27.82 4.55 -9.79
C ASN A 240 28.99 5.10 -8.94
N ASP A 241 28.70 5.82 -7.86
CA ASP A 241 29.71 6.39 -6.98
C ASP A 241 29.40 6.18 -5.50
N ASP A 242 30.45 6.07 -4.69
CA ASP A 242 30.34 5.79 -3.25
C ASP A 242 29.62 6.88 -2.46
N PRO A 243 29.79 8.20 -2.72
CA PRO A 243 29.04 9.24 -2.04
C PRO A 243 27.52 9.12 -2.23
N LEU A 244 27.06 8.81 -3.43
CA LEU A 244 25.65 8.63 -3.74
C LEU A 244 25.06 7.39 -3.04
N VAL A 245 25.85 6.30 -3.01
CA VAL A 245 25.47 5.10 -2.26
C VAL A 245 25.31 5.42 -0.77
N ALA A 246 26.23 6.19 -0.18
CA ALA A 246 26.14 6.60 1.21
C ALA A 246 24.91 7.48 1.50
N GLU A 247 24.60 8.41 0.61
CA GLU A 247 23.40 9.27 0.73
C GLU A 247 22.10 8.45 0.75
N ILE A 248 21.99 7.44 -0.13
CA ILE A 248 20.82 6.56 -0.17
C ILE A 248 20.81 5.59 1.02
N GLN A 249 21.95 5.17 1.54
CA GLN A 249 21.96 4.41 2.78
C GLN A 249 21.46 5.22 3.98
N ASP A 250 21.75 6.52 4.02
CA ASP A 250 21.21 7.42 5.06
C ASP A 250 19.70 7.67 4.86
N PHE A 251 19.22 7.74 3.61
CA PHE A 251 17.80 7.71 3.29
C PHE A 251 17.10 6.46 3.87
N GLU A 252 17.68 5.26 3.67
CA GLU A 252 17.12 4.02 4.19
C GLU A 252 17.10 3.99 5.74
N LYS A 253 18.14 4.51 6.41
CA LYS A 253 18.17 4.63 7.87
C LYS A 253 17.06 5.58 8.38
N THR A 254 16.89 6.72 7.72
CA THR A 254 15.86 7.72 8.07
C THR A 254 14.47 7.14 7.85
N LYS A 255 14.26 6.44 6.74
CA LYS A 255 13.02 5.72 6.43
C LYS A 255 12.69 4.68 7.51
N GLN A 256 13.68 3.90 7.94
CA GLN A 256 13.53 2.93 9.01
C GLN A 256 13.14 3.60 10.35
N ALA A 257 13.78 4.71 10.71
CA ALA A 257 13.43 5.48 11.90
C ALA A 257 12.02 6.08 11.84
N ALA A 258 11.51 6.36 10.64
CA ALA A 258 10.17 6.84 10.35
C ALA A 258 9.14 5.70 10.15
N GLN A 259 9.34 4.53 10.72
CA GLN A 259 8.47 3.36 10.53
C GLN A 259 8.23 3.02 9.04
N GLN A 260 9.28 3.12 8.22
CA GLN A 260 9.25 2.85 6.78
C GLN A 260 8.47 3.88 5.95
N ILE A 261 8.07 5.01 6.53
CA ILE A 261 7.39 6.08 5.80
C ILE A 261 8.42 6.87 5.00
N HIS A 262 8.05 7.19 3.77
CA HIS A 262 8.83 8.01 2.85
C HIS A 262 7.92 8.52 1.73
N PHE A 263 8.42 9.39 0.87
CA PHE A 263 7.64 9.91 -0.25
C PHE A 263 8.43 9.98 -1.54
N VAL A 264 7.71 10.07 -2.65
CA VAL A 264 8.22 10.46 -3.94
C VAL A 264 7.40 11.61 -4.48
N ALA A 265 8.06 12.62 -5.03
CA ALA A 265 7.39 13.73 -5.67
C ALA A 265 7.99 14.03 -7.04
N VAL A 266 7.19 14.59 -7.93
CA VAL A 266 7.58 14.99 -9.29
C VAL A 266 7.31 16.48 -9.44
N GLN A 267 8.34 17.21 -9.86
CA GLN A 267 8.30 18.66 -10.17
C GLN A 267 8.85 18.90 -11.57
N SER A 268 8.48 20.05 -12.17
CA SER A 268 9.01 20.45 -13.48
C SER A 268 10.46 20.90 -13.41
N SER A 269 10.88 21.50 -12.31
CA SER A 269 12.26 21.94 -12.05
C SER A 269 12.52 22.07 -10.55
N PRO A 270 13.79 22.22 -10.13
CA PRO A 270 14.12 22.45 -8.70
C PRO A 270 13.53 23.72 -8.10
N GLU A 271 13.18 24.69 -8.93
CA GLU A 271 12.61 26.00 -8.55
C GLU A 271 11.07 25.99 -8.53
N SER A 272 10.44 24.90 -8.96
CA SER A 272 8.98 24.79 -9.00
C SER A 272 8.40 24.70 -7.58
N GLU A 273 7.36 25.48 -7.30
CA GLU A 273 6.58 25.38 -6.06
C GLU A 273 5.41 24.39 -6.18
N GLN A 274 5.11 23.92 -7.40
CA GLN A 274 4.00 23.00 -7.69
C GLN A 274 4.50 21.57 -7.83
N PHE A 275 3.69 20.62 -7.38
CA PHE A 275 3.93 19.21 -7.55
C PHE A 275 3.04 18.64 -8.67
N ALA A 276 3.64 18.21 -9.77
CA ALA A 276 2.92 17.40 -10.76
C ALA A 276 2.42 16.09 -10.13
N GLY A 277 3.19 15.54 -9.18
CA GLY A 277 2.77 14.38 -8.40
C GLY A 277 3.43 14.33 -7.03
N PHE A 278 2.69 13.78 -6.04
CA PHE A 278 3.20 13.55 -4.68
C PHE A 278 2.56 12.30 -4.06
N TRP A 279 3.37 11.31 -3.72
CA TRP A 279 2.89 10.05 -3.13
C TRP A 279 3.61 9.77 -1.82
N LEU A 280 2.84 9.79 -0.75
CA LEU A 280 3.30 9.30 0.54
C LEU A 280 3.16 7.78 0.57
N MET A 281 4.21 7.10 1.02
CA MET A 281 4.32 5.65 1.00
C MET A 281 4.78 5.12 2.36
N GLN A 282 4.47 3.86 2.62
CA GLN A 282 5.05 3.10 3.71
C GLN A 282 5.44 1.71 3.19
N GLU A 283 6.70 1.33 3.37
CA GLU A 283 7.13 -0.02 3.02
C GLU A 283 6.57 -1.01 4.04
N ILE A 284 5.69 -1.90 3.59
CA ILE A 284 5.23 -3.02 4.40
C ILE A 284 6.32 -4.07 4.42
N MET A 285 6.93 -4.30 5.59
CA MET A 285 7.94 -5.33 5.77
C MET A 285 7.28 -6.69 5.74
N ALA A 286 7.74 -7.57 4.86
CA ALA A 286 7.39 -8.99 4.93
C ALA A 286 8.00 -9.58 6.21
N ALA A 287 7.18 -10.25 7.02
CA ALA A 287 7.61 -10.89 8.26
C ALA A 287 8.40 -12.17 7.98
#